data_53323f63aab230644d03e4cd2dd9a2a1
#
_entry.id   53323f63aab230644d03e4cd2dd9a2a1
#
_cell.length_a   1.000
_cell.length_b   1.000
_cell.length_c   1.000
_cell.angle_alpha   90.00
_cell.angle_beta   90.00
_cell.angle_gamma   90.00
#
_symmetry.space_group_name_H-M   'P 1'
#
loop_
_entity.id
_entity.type
_entity.pdbx_description
1 polymer ?
#
loop_
_entity_poly.entity_id
_entity_poly.type
_entity_poly.pdbx_seq_one_letter_code
_entity_poly.pdbx_strand_id
1 'polypeptide(L)'
;LGEIDYEVPTPALVRDSNLAPYQDLAYFVRPTPNELAYISEADNAFLQIVDEISLPREGAERALCFPDWLYDTLEHRAIPGRKGLSYAAFHKALPTFSDAARAYLFLMNIGLPKGVPDSSVGYGEFRENGPLIVLLRPLLDRYVRFGLLRSAAKEDQELAEKVTRRLQLLGYQI
;
A
#
# COMPACT_ATOMS: atom_id res chain seq x y z
N LEU A 1 -19.50 -27.54 -6.89
CA LEU A 1 -20.56 -26.76 -7.56
C LEU A 1 -21.10 -27.67 -8.67
N GLY A 2 -22.42 -27.99 -8.62
CA GLY A 2 -23.08 -28.80 -9.65
C GLY A 2 -23.34 -28.01 -10.93
N GLU A 3 -23.68 -28.70 -12.00
CA GLU A 3 -24.13 -28.08 -13.25
C GLU A 3 -25.41 -27.26 -12.99
N ILE A 4 -25.55 -26.15 -13.73
CA ILE A 4 -26.76 -25.32 -13.69
C ILE A 4 -27.83 -26.07 -14.49
N ASP A 5 -28.85 -26.58 -13.79
CA ASP A 5 -29.92 -27.36 -14.41
C ASP A 5 -30.91 -26.48 -15.18
N TYR A 6 -31.06 -25.20 -14.81
CA TYR A 6 -31.98 -24.26 -15.44
C TYR A 6 -31.59 -22.80 -15.19
N GLU A 7 -31.61 -22.00 -16.26
CA GLU A 7 -31.34 -20.57 -16.21
C GLU A 7 -32.54 -19.77 -16.74
N VAL A 8 -33.07 -18.85 -15.93
CA VAL A 8 -34.13 -17.91 -16.35
C VAL A 8 -33.51 -16.55 -16.62
N PRO A 9 -33.62 -16.03 -17.86
CA PRO A 9 -33.13 -14.69 -18.18
C PRO A 9 -33.79 -13.64 -17.31
N THR A 10 -33.02 -12.73 -16.70
CA THR A 10 -33.50 -11.64 -15.86
C THR A 10 -34.63 -10.84 -16.46
N PRO A 11 -34.62 -10.48 -17.78
CA PRO A 11 -35.73 -9.78 -18.42
C PRO A 11 -37.06 -10.56 -18.38
N ALA A 12 -37.03 -11.88 -18.43
CA ALA A 12 -38.23 -12.70 -18.31
C ALA A 12 -38.82 -12.64 -16.90
N LEU A 13 -37.98 -12.72 -15.86
CA LEU A 13 -38.41 -12.60 -14.45
C LEU A 13 -38.99 -11.21 -14.13
N VAL A 14 -38.45 -10.15 -14.71
CA VAL A 14 -38.99 -8.78 -14.58
C VAL A 14 -40.34 -8.66 -15.25
N ARG A 15 -40.51 -9.19 -16.49
CA ARG A 15 -41.75 -9.19 -17.22
C ARG A 15 -42.87 -9.94 -16.50
N ASP A 16 -42.53 -11.07 -15.87
CA ASP A 16 -43.47 -11.90 -15.14
C ASP A 16 -43.68 -11.41 -13.69
N SER A 17 -43.23 -10.21 -13.34
CA SER A 17 -43.32 -9.57 -12.02
C SER A 17 -42.70 -10.36 -10.86
N ASN A 18 -41.81 -11.29 -11.14
CA ASN A 18 -41.03 -12.05 -10.14
C ASN A 18 -39.81 -11.30 -9.62
N LEU A 19 -39.34 -10.27 -10.35
CA LEU A 19 -38.30 -9.34 -9.94
C LEU A 19 -38.73 -7.91 -10.18
N ALA A 20 -38.29 -6.99 -9.31
CA ALA A 20 -38.42 -5.57 -9.55
C ALA A 20 -37.61 -5.14 -10.78
N PRO A 21 -38.12 -4.23 -11.63
CA PRO A 21 -37.33 -3.67 -12.72
C PRO A 21 -36.06 -3.02 -12.16
N TYR A 22 -34.91 -3.37 -12.69
CA TYR A 22 -33.64 -2.72 -12.37
C TYR A 22 -32.89 -2.40 -13.66
N GLN A 23 -32.05 -1.40 -13.59
CA GLN A 23 -31.20 -1.01 -14.69
C GLN A 23 -29.80 -0.70 -14.14
N ASP A 24 -28.82 -1.46 -14.61
CA ASP A 24 -27.40 -1.16 -14.35
C ASP A 24 -26.94 -0.12 -15.35
N LEU A 25 -26.67 1.09 -14.85
CA LEU A 25 -26.13 2.17 -15.66
C LEU A 25 -24.61 2.23 -15.48
N ALA A 26 -23.86 1.76 -16.47
CA ALA A 26 -22.42 1.94 -16.53
C ALA A 26 -22.10 3.27 -17.24
N TYR A 27 -21.56 4.22 -16.51
CA TYR A 27 -21.07 5.47 -17.07
C TYR A 27 -19.57 5.34 -17.41
N PHE A 28 -19.28 5.33 -18.71
CA PHE A 28 -17.90 5.38 -19.19
C PHE A 28 -17.49 6.83 -19.43
N VAL A 29 -16.68 7.38 -18.54
CA VAL A 29 -16.09 8.70 -18.72
C VAL A 29 -14.69 8.53 -19.32
N ARG A 30 -14.42 9.20 -20.43
CA ARG A 30 -13.04 9.35 -20.92
C ARG A 30 -12.46 10.59 -20.27
N PRO A 31 -11.35 10.45 -19.50
CA PRO A 31 -10.68 11.62 -18.95
C PRO A 31 -10.26 12.57 -20.08
N THR A 32 -10.39 13.86 -19.83
CA THR A 32 -9.84 14.88 -20.71
C THR A 32 -8.31 14.82 -20.72
N PRO A 33 -7.62 15.34 -21.74
CA PRO A 33 -6.15 15.40 -21.75
C PRO A 33 -5.55 16.07 -20.50
N ASN A 34 -6.23 17.08 -19.95
CA ASN A 34 -5.80 17.77 -18.72
C ASN A 34 -5.95 16.88 -17.48
N GLU A 35 -7.02 16.09 -17.39
CA GLU A 35 -7.21 15.13 -16.29
C GLU A 35 -6.18 14.01 -16.36
N LEU A 36 -5.87 13.50 -17.55
CA LEU A 36 -4.82 12.51 -17.77
C LEU A 36 -3.44 13.05 -17.37
N ALA A 37 -3.14 14.29 -17.75
CA ALA A 37 -1.90 14.96 -17.37
C ALA A 37 -1.82 15.10 -15.83
N TYR A 38 -2.90 15.53 -15.18
CA TYR A 38 -2.97 15.66 -13.73
C TYR A 38 -2.75 14.31 -13.00
N ILE A 39 -3.38 13.24 -13.49
CA ILE A 39 -3.20 11.89 -12.92
C ILE A 39 -1.73 11.45 -13.07
N SER A 40 -1.15 11.63 -14.26
CA SER A 40 0.25 11.28 -14.52
C SER A 40 1.23 12.10 -13.66
N GLU A 41 0.96 13.39 -13.46
CA GLU A 41 1.77 14.25 -12.59
C GLU A 41 1.66 13.82 -11.12
N ALA A 42 0.48 13.40 -10.65
CA ALA A 42 0.28 12.90 -9.31
C ALA A 42 1.08 11.61 -9.05
N ASP A 43 1.06 10.67 -10.00
CA ASP A 43 1.84 9.43 -9.92
C ASP A 43 3.35 9.71 -9.88
N ASN A 44 3.83 10.61 -10.75
CA ASN A 44 5.23 11.02 -10.78
C ASN A 44 5.64 11.72 -9.46
N ALA A 45 4.80 12.62 -8.94
CA ALA A 45 5.05 13.29 -7.68
C ALA A 45 5.10 12.31 -6.50
N PHE A 46 4.26 11.27 -6.52
CA PHE A 46 4.27 10.20 -5.53
C PHE A 46 5.57 9.36 -5.61
N LEU A 47 5.96 8.93 -6.80
CA LEU A 47 7.21 8.19 -6.99
C LEU A 47 8.43 9.00 -6.55
N GLN A 48 8.47 10.31 -6.81
CA GLN A 48 9.53 11.19 -6.31
C GLN A 48 9.62 11.23 -4.79
N ILE A 49 8.48 11.14 -4.08
CA ILE A 49 8.49 11.04 -2.61
C ILE A 49 9.14 9.73 -2.18
N VAL A 50 8.77 8.62 -2.82
CA VAL A 50 9.32 7.29 -2.51
C VAL A 50 10.82 7.24 -2.78
N ASP A 51 11.27 7.80 -3.89
CA ASP A 51 12.70 7.89 -4.24
C ASP A 51 13.46 8.70 -3.18
N GLU A 52 12.95 9.87 -2.79
CA GLU A 52 13.59 10.74 -1.80
C GLU A 52 13.76 10.05 -0.43
N ILE A 53 12.74 9.35 0.04
CA ILE A 53 12.81 8.64 1.34
C ILE A 53 13.61 7.32 1.27
N SER A 54 13.86 6.81 0.07
CA SER A 54 14.63 5.59 -0.15
C SER A 54 16.14 5.83 -0.28
N LEU A 55 16.55 7.10 -0.42
CA LEU A 55 17.97 7.43 -0.47
C LEU A 55 18.67 7.10 0.85
N PRO A 56 19.90 6.52 0.79
CA PRO A 56 20.71 6.29 1.98
C PRO A 56 20.96 7.59 2.74
N ARG A 57 20.99 7.51 4.06
CA ARG A 57 21.18 8.65 4.95
C ARG A 57 22.40 8.44 5.80
N GLU A 58 23.26 9.44 5.82
CA GLU A 58 24.46 9.43 6.64
C GLU A 58 24.20 10.06 8.01
N GLY A 59 24.75 9.47 9.06
CA GLY A 59 24.67 9.95 10.43
C GLY A 59 24.03 8.94 11.39
N ALA A 60 24.67 8.72 12.55
CA ALA A 60 24.27 7.71 13.53
C ALA A 60 22.88 7.98 14.19
N GLU A 61 22.42 9.21 14.17
CA GLU A 61 21.15 9.63 14.75
C GLU A 61 19.99 9.72 13.73
N ARG A 62 20.33 9.51 12.45
CA ARG A 62 19.36 9.56 11.35
C ARG A 62 18.48 8.31 11.32
N ALA A 63 17.24 8.48 10.91
CA ALA A 63 16.36 7.36 10.61
C ALA A 63 16.94 6.52 9.46
N LEU A 64 16.73 5.22 9.49
CA LEU A 64 17.00 4.34 8.36
C LEU A 64 16.24 4.85 7.12
N CYS A 65 16.79 4.66 5.92
CA CYS A 65 16.05 4.90 4.70
C CYS A 65 14.83 3.95 4.61
N PHE A 66 13.88 4.27 3.77
CA PHE A 66 12.59 3.57 3.75
C PHE A 66 12.72 2.04 3.55
N PRO A 67 13.49 1.53 2.57
CA PRO A 67 13.66 0.08 2.43
C PRO A 67 14.33 -0.59 3.63
N ASP A 68 15.38 0.02 4.17
CA ASP A 68 16.11 -0.52 5.32
C ASP A 68 15.26 -0.53 6.58
N TRP A 69 14.42 0.51 6.77
CA TRP A 69 13.49 0.57 7.87
C TRP A 69 12.40 -0.51 7.76
N LEU A 70 11.92 -0.80 6.55
CA LEU A 70 10.97 -1.89 6.34
C LEU A 70 11.60 -3.25 6.65
N TYR A 71 12.82 -3.47 6.19
CA TYR A 71 13.58 -4.68 6.47
C TYR A 71 13.77 -4.86 7.99
N ASP A 72 14.27 -3.83 8.67
CA ASP A 72 14.48 -3.80 10.13
C ASP A 72 13.16 -4.07 10.90
N THR A 73 12.06 -3.45 10.46
CA THR A 73 10.73 -3.65 11.08
C THR A 73 10.25 -5.09 10.94
N LEU A 74 10.46 -5.73 9.79
CA LEU A 74 10.13 -7.14 9.57
C LEU A 74 11.07 -8.09 10.32
N GLU A 75 12.35 -7.74 10.46
CA GLU A 75 13.34 -8.52 11.20
C GLU A 75 13.04 -8.54 12.70
N HIS A 76 12.84 -7.37 13.28
CA HIS A 76 12.59 -7.22 14.72
C HIS A 76 11.14 -7.48 15.12
N ARG A 77 10.19 -7.44 14.19
CA ARG A 77 8.76 -7.70 14.42
C ARG A 77 8.21 -6.96 15.63
N ALA A 78 8.55 -5.67 15.68
CA ALA A 78 8.16 -4.79 16.77
C ALA A 78 6.87 -4.03 16.46
N ILE A 79 5.96 -4.01 17.42
CA ILE A 79 4.79 -3.14 17.44
C ILE A 79 4.82 -2.27 18.70
N PRO A 80 4.06 -1.16 18.78
CA PRO A 80 4.01 -0.35 19.99
C PRO A 80 3.72 -1.22 21.23
N GLY A 81 4.64 -1.20 22.23
CA GLY A 81 4.53 -1.96 23.47
C GLY A 81 4.94 -3.44 23.40
N ARG A 82 5.31 -3.99 22.24
CA ARG A 82 5.75 -5.39 22.11
C ARG A 82 6.89 -5.51 21.10
N LYS A 83 7.91 -6.29 21.45
CA LYS A 83 9.09 -6.58 20.61
C LYS A 83 9.29 -8.09 20.46
N GLY A 84 9.98 -8.51 19.40
CA GLY A 84 10.37 -9.91 19.21
C GLY A 84 9.21 -10.87 19.00
N LEU A 85 8.13 -10.43 18.38
CA LEU A 85 6.98 -11.27 18.07
C LEU A 85 7.36 -12.39 17.07
N SER A 86 6.65 -13.53 17.16
CA SER A 86 6.66 -14.46 16.03
C SER A 86 6.08 -13.78 14.80
N TYR A 87 6.47 -14.22 13.57
CA TYR A 87 5.91 -13.62 12.36
C TYR A 87 4.37 -13.74 12.31
N ALA A 88 3.82 -14.89 12.71
CA ALA A 88 2.37 -15.08 12.75
C ALA A 88 1.65 -14.08 13.68
N ALA A 89 2.23 -13.78 14.85
CA ALA A 89 1.66 -12.80 15.77
C ALA A 89 1.81 -11.37 15.25
N PHE A 90 2.92 -11.05 14.59
CA PHE A 90 3.16 -9.76 13.94
C PHE A 90 2.19 -9.56 12.77
N HIS A 91 2.07 -10.54 11.87
CA HIS A 91 1.14 -10.51 10.74
C HIS A 91 -0.32 -10.38 11.21
N LYS A 92 -0.72 -11.13 12.24
CA LYS A 92 -2.08 -11.01 12.82
C LYS A 92 -2.37 -9.60 13.34
N ALA A 93 -1.36 -8.94 13.92
CA ALA A 93 -1.51 -7.57 14.43
C ALA A 93 -1.50 -6.50 13.33
N LEU A 94 -0.77 -6.73 12.25
CA LEU A 94 -0.54 -5.77 11.15
C LEU A 94 -0.58 -6.48 9.78
N PRO A 95 -1.72 -7.09 9.40
CA PRO A 95 -1.78 -7.89 8.18
C PRO A 95 -1.44 -7.09 6.93
N THR A 96 -2.14 -6.00 6.68
CA THR A 96 -1.92 -5.14 5.50
C THR A 96 -0.50 -4.59 5.42
N PHE A 97 0.07 -4.16 6.55
CA PHE A 97 1.44 -3.66 6.59
C PHE A 97 2.45 -4.77 6.27
N SER A 98 2.33 -5.94 6.91
CA SER A 98 3.30 -7.03 6.72
C SER A 98 3.27 -7.58 5.29
N ASP A 99 2.11 -7.68 4.67
CA ASP A 99 1.97 -8.14 3.29
C ASP A 99 2.53 -7.09 2.32
N ALA A 100 2.19 -5.83 2.50
CA ALA A 100 2.70 -4.73 1.69
C ALA A 100 4.22 -4.59 1.81
N ALA A 101 4.79 -4.71 3.02
CA ALA A 101 6.23 -4.61 3.23
C ALA A 101 6.99 -5.75 2.52
N ARG A 102 6.50 -6.99 2.61
CA ARG A 102 7.08 -8.13 1.88
C ARG A 102 7.02 -7.92 0.38
N ALA A 103 5.85 -7.50 -0.13
CA ALA A 103 5.66 -7.25 -1.56
C ALA A 103 6.59 -6.14 -2.06
N TYR A 104 6.74 -5.05 -1.30
CA TYR A 104 7.64 -3.96 -1.65
C TYR A 104 9.11 -4.40 -1.69
N LEU A 105 9.59 -5.09 -0.65
CA LEU A 105 10.97 -5.59 -0.61
C LEU A 105 11.26 -6.55 -1.77
N PHE A 106 10.30 -7.42 -2.10
CA PHE A 106 10.41 -8.29 -3.26
C PHE A 106 10.51 -7.51 -4.59
N LEU A 107 9.65 -6.51 -4.79
CA LEU A 107 9.68 -5.66 -5.99
C LEU A 107 10.99 -4.89 -6.13
N MET A 108 11.60 -4.50 -5.01
CA MET A 108 12.91 -3.85 -4.96
C MET A 108 14.08 -4.83 -5.03
N ASN A 109 13.82 -6.12 -5.23
CA ASN A 109 14.81 -7.19 -5.24
C ASN A 109 15.67 -7.25 -3.96
N ILE A 110 15.06 -6.92 -2.82
CA ILE A 110 15.66 -7.00 -1.48
C ILE A 110 15.19 -8.31 -0.84
N GLY A 111 16.13 -9.12 -0.35
CA GLY A 111 15.81 -10.38 0.35
C GLY A 111 14.99 -10.14 1.62
N LEU A 112 14.16 -11.11 2.00
CA LEU A 112 13.38 -11.03 3.24
C LEU A 112 14.21 -11.41 4.46
N PRO A 113 13.94 -10.83 5.64
CA PRO A 113 14.58 -11.22 6.89
C PRO A 113 14.30 -12.69 7.26
N LYS A 114 15.22 -13.29 8.01
CA LYS A 114 15.09 -14.67 8.47
C LYS A 114 13.80 -14.88 9.30
N GLY A 115 13.04 -15.92 8.92
CA GLY A 115 11.78 -16.26 9.58
C GLY A 115 10.57 -15.47 9.12
N VAL A 116 10.71 -14.62 8.11
CA VAL A 116 9.61 -14.05 7.34
C VAL A 116 9.33 -14.99 6.18
N PRO A 117 8.11 -15.53 6.03
CA PRO A 117 7.81 -16.47 4.94
C PRO A 117 7.93 -15.77 3.58
N ASP A 118 8.57 -16.45 2.67
CA ASP A 118 8.53 -16.09 1.27
C ASP A 118 7.20 -16.58 0.70
N SER A 119 6.24 -15.68 0.53
CA SER A 119 4.97 -16.05 -0.08
C SER A 119 4.85 -15.37 -1.44
N SER A 120 5.01 -16.16 -2.47
CA SER A 120 4.71 -15.78 -3.86
C SER A 120 3.20 -15.50 -4.08
N VAL A 121 2.34 -15.93 -3.16
CA VAL A 121 0.87 -15.87 -3.30
C VAL A 121 0.32 -14.44 -3.15
N GLY A 122 0.97 -13.56 -2.38
CA GLY A 122 0.52 -12.16 -2.21
C GLY A 122 0.94 -11.21 -3.34
N TYR A 123 1.93 -11.58 -4.15
CA TYR A 123 2.47 -10.68 -5.18
C TYR A 123 1.56 -10.57 -6.41
N GLY A 124 0.83 -11.61 -6.75
CA GLY A 124 -0.14 -11.62 -7.86
C GLY A 124 -1.28 -10.64 -7.60
N GLU A 125 -1.86 -10.65 -6.41
CA GLU A 125 -2.97 -9.78 -6.04
C GLU A 125 -2.57 -8.29 -6.05
N PHE A 126 -1.37 -7.94 -5.59
CA PHE A 126 -0.90 -6.55 -5.63
C PHE A 126 -0.54 -6.09 -7.05
N ARG A 127 -0.09 -6.99 -7.92
CA ARG A 127 0.30 -6.68 -9.29
C ARG A 127 -0.92 -6.55 -10.22
N GLU A 128 -1.98 -7.33 -9.98
CA GLU A 128 -3.16 -7.37 -10.83
C GLU A 128 -4.26 -6.39 -10.41
N ASN A 129 -4.34 -6.02 -9.12
CA ASN A 129 -5.53 -5.37 -8.57
C ASN A 129 -5.33 -3.96 -8.00
N GLY A 130 -4.16 -3.35 -8.13
CA GLY A 130 -4.02 -2.00 -7.60
C GLY A 130 -2.79 -1.23 -8.04
N PRO A 131 -2.89 0.09 -8.13
CA PRO A 131 -1.73 0.93 -8.36
C PRO A 131 -0.73 0.80 -7.19
N LEU A 132 0.57 0.92 -7.48
CA LEU A 132 1.68 0.88 -6.52
C LEU A 132 1.42 1.76 -5.27
N ILE A 133 0.71 2.83 -5.44
CA ILE A 133 0.25 3.76 -4.41
C ILE A 133 -0.58 3.08 -3.30
N VAL A 134 -1.46 2.14 -3.65
CA VAL A 134 -2.29 1.41 -2.66
C VAL A 134 -1.42 0.50 -1.79
N LEU A 135 -0.41 -0.12 -2.39
CA LEU A 135 0.58 -0.93 -1.68
C LEU A 135 1.41 -0.07 -0.71
N LEU A 136 1.87 1.08 -1.16
CA LEU A 136 2.82 1.91 -0.42
C LEU A 136 2.17 2.74 0.69
N ARG A 137 0.89 3.09 0.57
CA ARG A 137 0.19 3.94 1.55
C ARG A 137 0.31 3.46 3.01
N PRO A 138 -0.02 2.20 3.38
CA PRO A 138 0.11 1.74 4.76
C PRO A 138 1.57 1.70 5.23
N LEU A 139 2.52 1.56 4.31
CA LEU A 139 3.94 1.57 4.61
C LEU A 139 4.43 2.98 4.92
N LEU A 140 4.04 3.96 4.09
CA LEU A 140 4.44 5.36 4.24
C LEU A 140 3.89 5.98 5.51
N ASP A 141 2.61 5.75 5.84
CA ASP A 141 2.01 6.23 7.10
C ASP A 141 2.82 5.76 8.32
N ARG A 142 3.18 4.48 8.34
CA ARG A 142 3.98 3.95 9.45
C ARG A 142 5.42 4.43 9.44
N TYR A 143 6.03 4.57 8.27
CA TYR A 143 7.40 5.07 8.17
C TYR A 143 7.51 6.52 8.66
N VAL A 144 6.60 7.39 8.26
CA VAL A 144 6.55 8.77 8.77
C VAL A 144 6.42 8.78 10.29
N ARG A 145 5.47 8.04 10.85
CA ARG A 145 5.17 8.05 12.30
C ARG A 145 6.22 7.34 13.16
N PHE A 146 6.77 6.24 12.70
CA PHE A 146 7.62 5.37 13.50
C PHE A 146 9.08 5.29 13.03
N GLY A 147 9.37 5.79 11.85
CA GLY A 147 10.72 5.98 11.32
C GLY A 147 11.17 7.43 11.51
N LEU A 148 10.62 8.33 10.70
CA LEU A 148 11.08 9.73 10.61
C LEU A 148 10.81 10.54 11.87
N LEU A 149 9.56 10.59 12.35
CA LEU A 149 9.19 11.41 13.52
C LEU A 149 9.77 10.91 14.84
N ARG A 150 10.29 9.67 14.89
CA ARG A 150 10.99 9.15 16.06
C ARG A 150 12.50 9.33 16.02
N SER A 151 13.03 9.78 14.91
CA SER A 151 14.44 10.13 14.80
C SER A 151 14.75 11.36 15.67
N ALA A 152 15.94 11.39 16.27
CA ALA A 152 16.43 12.54 16.98
C ALA A 152 16.96 13.63 16.03
N ALA A 153 17.24 13.28 14.77
CA ALA A 153 17.75 14.19 13.78
C ALA A 153 16.65 15.16 13.30
N LYS A 154 16.96 16.45 13.33
CA LYS A 154 16.04 17.51 12.92
C LYS A 154 15.66 17.39 11.44
N GLU A 155 16.60 17.00 10.60
CA GLU A 155 16.41 16.82 9.17
C GLU A 155 15.40 15.72 8.85
N ASP A 156 15.29 14.67 9.70
CA ASP A 156 14.30 13.62 9.54
C ASP A 156 12.90 14.10 9.90
N GLN A 157 12.79 14.97 10.91
CA GLN A 157 11.54 15.62 11.26
C GLN A 157 11.08 16.57 10.16
N GLU A 158 11.98 17.39 9.62
CA GLU A 158 11.70 18.28 8.47
C GLU A 158 11.27 17.47 7.22
N LEU A 159 11.93 16.31 6.99
CA LEU A 159 11.54 15.42 5.92
C LEU A 159 10.15 14.80 6.15
N ALA A 160 9.83 14.40 7.39
CA ALA A 160 8.51 13.87 7.74
C ALA A 160 7.41 14.90 7.45
N GLU A 161 7.62 16.16 7.82
CA GLU A 161 6.68 17.27 7.53
C GLU A 161 6.53 17.47 6.01
N LYS A 162 7.65 17.51 5.28
CA LYS A 162 7.67 17.64 3.82
C LYS A 162 6.90 16.52 3.13
N VAL A 163 7.17 15.27 3.51
CA VAL A 163 6.50 14.08 2.97
C VAL A 163 5.01 14.11 3.28
N THR A 164 4.64 14.37 4.52
CA THR A 164 3.23 14.49 4.94
C THR A 164 2.49 15.54 4.13
N ARG A 165 3.07 16.74 4.00
CA ARG A 165 2.46 17.83 3.23
C ARG A 165 2.27 17.47 1.75
N ARG A 166 3.28 16.85 1.12
CA ARG A 166 3.18 16.43 -0.29
C ARG A 166 2.13 15.35 -0.49
N LEU A 167 2.05 14.37 0.42
CA LEU A 167 1.03 13.33 0.36
C LEU A 167 -0.38 13.89 0.56
N GLN A 168 -0.56 14.88 1.45
CA GLN A 168 -1.83 15.58 1.63
C GLN A 168 -2.26 16.33 0.36
N LEU A 169 -1.32 16.99 -0.34
CA LEU A 169 -1.60 17.64 -1.62
C LEU A 169 -2.03 16.68 -2.71
N LEU A 170 -1.60 15.41 -2.63
CA LEU A 170 -2.04 14.32 -3.51
C LEU A 170 -3.34 13.66 -3.03
N GLY A 171 -4.00 14.19 -2.00
CA GLY A 171 -5.26 13.68 -1.46
C GLY A 171 -5.12 12.52 -0.46
N TYR A 172 -3.91 12.23 0.02
CA TYR A 172 -3.69 11.17 1.02
C TYR A 172 -3.80 11.74 2.44
N GLN A 173 -4.62 11.08 3.27
CA GLN A 173 -4.64 11.34 4.71
C GLN A 173 -3.58 10.44 5.38
N ILE A 174 -2.60 11.06 6.02
CA ILE A 174 -1.56 10.43 6.84
C ILE A 174 -1.64 10.97 8.27
#